data_b85ff67717b51c0ea93f8a34477fd513
#
_entry.id   b85ff67717b51c0ea93f8a34477fd513
#
_cell.length_a   1.000
_cell.length_b   1.000
_cell.length_c   1.000
_cell.angle_alpha   90.00
_cell.angle_beta   90.00
_cell.angle_gamma   90.00
#
_symmetry.space_group_name_H-M   'P 1'
#
loop_
_entity.id
_entity.type
_entity.pdbx_description
1 polymer ?
#
loop_
_entity_poly.entity_id
_entity_poly.type
_entity_poly.pdbx_seq_one_letter_code
_entity_poly.pdbx_strand_id
1 'polypeptide(L)'
;MAEVVDIDSFALASSAPGPEESVSRSQDLALLRRAMSQLPEDKREILVLSRFQGMKHEDIAEVLGCEVGTVKVRVYRAIRALEQIYFTLEKEKAS
;
A
#
# COMPACT_ATOMS: atom_id res chain seq x y z
N MET A 1 8.52 11.51 9.94
CA MET A 1 8.60 10.08 10.22
C MET A 1 9.13 9.37 9.01
N ALA A 2 10.13 8.58 9.20
CA ALA A 2 10.86 7.95 8.09
C ALA A 2 9.98 7.01 7.29
N GLU A 3 9.13 6.26 7.94
CA GLU A 3 8.31 5.27 7.25
C GLU A 3 7.31 5.93 6.31
N VAL A 4 6.83 7.12 6.64
CA VAL A 4 5.93 7.85 5.75
C VAL A 4 6.67 8.28 4.50
N VAL A 5 7.90 8.75 4.67
CA VAL A 5 8.73 9.15 3.55
C VAL A 5 9.04 7.97 2.65
N ASP A 6 9.33 6.81 3.26
CA ASP A 6 9.62 5.61 2.50
C ASP A 6 8.44 5.18 1.63
N ILE A 7 7.24 5.31 2.16
CA ILE A 7 6.04 4.97 1.39
C ILE A 7 5.90 5.90 0.20
N ASP A 8 6.12 7.19 0.41
CA ASP A 8 6.05 8.17 -0.67
C ASP A 8 7.13 7.90 -1.72
N SER A 9 8.32 7.53 -1.27
CA SER A 9 9.42 7.18 -2.17
C SER A 9 9.05 5.99 -3.03
N PHE A 10 8.42 4.99 -2.44
CA PHE A 10 7.96 3.82 -3.19
C PHE A 10 6.97 4.22 -4.28
N ALA A 11 6.01 5.08 -3.94
CA ALA A 11 5.02 5.54 -4.90
C ALA A 11 5.67 6.36 -6.02
N LEU A 12 6.63 7.20 -5.67
CA LEU A 12 7.33 8.02 -6.64
C LEU A 12 8.20 7.18 -7.56
N ALA A 13 8.79 6.12 -7.06
CA ALA A 13 9.64 5.25 -7.85
C ALA A 13 8.88 4.65 -9.02
N SER A 14 7.56 4.54 -8.91
CA SER A 14 6.75 3.98 -9.97
C SER A 14 6.22 5.03 -10.95
N SER A 15 6.65 6.27 -10.83
CA SER A 15 6.08 7.38 -11.59
C SER A 15 6.89 7.82 -12.80
N ALA A 16 8.04 7.22 -13.10
CA ALA A 16 8.92 7.67 -14.18
C ALA A 16 9.13 6.57 -15.21
N PRO A 17 8.16 6.31 -16.08
CA PRO A 17 8.23 5.16 -16.98
C PRO A 17 8.91 5.44 -18.29
N GLY A 18 9.71 4.48 -18.75
CA GLY A 18 10.07 4.33 -20.14
C GLY A 18 9.20 3.22 -20.71
N PRO A 19 9.41 2.86 -21.99
CA PRO A 19 8.59 1.81 -22.62
C PRO A 19 8.68 0.46 -21.90
N GLU A 20 9.88 0.05 -21.55
CA GLU A 20 10.07 -1.21 -20.83
C GLU A 20 9.53 -1.12 -19.41
N GLU A 21 9.73 0.05 -18.81
CA GLU A 21 9.23 0.28 -17.46
C GLU A 21 7.70 0.30 -17.43
N SER A 22 7.07 0.74 -18.52
CA SER A 22 5.60 0.71 -18.59
C SER A 22 5.05 -0.70 -18.52
N VAL A 23 5.70 -1.64 -19.22
CA VAL A 23 5.27 -3.05 -19.18
C VAL A 23 5.50 -3.62 -17.79
N SER A 24 6.70 -3.40 -17.23
CA SER A 24 7.03 -3.87 -15.90
C SER A 24 6.08 -3.27 -14.86
N ARG A 25 5.75 -2.00 -15.04
CA ARG A 25 4.85 -1.29 -14.14
C ARG A 25 3.44 -1.88 -14.19
N SER A 26 2.97 -2.27 -15.37
CA SER A 26 1.66 -2.93 -15.48
C SER A 26 1.64 -4.25 -14.74
N GLN A 27 2.72 -5.01 -14.83
CA GLN A 27 2.83 -6.27 -14.10
C GLN A 27 2.89 -6.03 -12.60
N ASP A 28 3.63 -4.99 -12.19
CA ASP A 28 3.71 -4.64 -10.77
C ASP A 28 2.35 -4.22 -10.22
N LEU A 29 1.59 -3.48 -11.01
CA LEU A 29 0.25 -3.09 -10.59
C LEU A 29 -0.68 -4.29 -10.49
N ALA A 30 -0.55 -5.25 -11.39
CA ALA A 30 -1.36 -6.46 -11.32
C ALA A 30 -1.02 -7.25 -10.05
N LEU A 31 0.27 -7.36 -9.73
CA LEU A 31 0.69 -8.01 -8.50
C LEU A 31 0.18 -7.27 -7.27
N LEU A 32 0.25 -5.95 -7.32
CA LEU A 32 -0.23 -5.13 -6.21
C LEU A 32 -1.73 -5.35 -5.99
N ARG A 33 -2.51 -5.39 -7.06
CA ARG A 33 -3.95 -5.65 -6.95
C ARG A 33 -4.21 -7.02 -6.34
N ARG A 34 -3.46 -8.02 -6.76
CA ARG A 34 -3.60 -9.36 -6.20
C ARG A 34 -3.25 -9.37 -4.72
N ALA A 35 -2.17 -8.69 -4.36
CA ALA A 35 -1.76 -8.60 -2.97
C ALA A 35 -2.83 -7.89 -2.15
N MET A 36 -3.39 -6.81 -2.67
CA MET A 36 -4.45 -6.09 -1.97
C MET A 36 -5.66 -6.98 -1.74
N SER A 37 -6.02 -7.82 -2.73
CA SER A 37 -7.17 -8.69 -2.58
C SER A 37 -6.96 -9.78 -1.52
N GLN A 38 -5.72 -10.08 -1.18
CA GLN A 38 -5.41 -11.07 -0.17
C GLN A 38 -5.27 -10.48 1.23
N LEU A 39 -5.27 -9.17 1.34
CA LEU A 39 -5.23 -8.52 2.64
C LEU A 39 -6.54 -8.73 3.39
N PRO A 40 -6.49 -8.86 4.72
CA PRO A 40 -7.71 -8.80 5.53
C PRO A 40 -8.47 -7.52 5.23
N GLU A 41 -9.78 -7.59 5.32
CA GLU A 41 -10.63 -6.48 4.91
C GLU A 41 -10.31 -5.19 5.65
N ASP A 42 -10.08 -5.26 6.96
CA ASP A 42 -9.79 -4.07 7.75
C ASP A 42 -8.47 -3.40 7.31
N LYS A 43 -7.47 -4.19 6.96
CA LYS A 43 -6.20 -3.64 6.49
C LYS A 43 -6.33 -3.04 5.11
N ARG A 44 -7.09 -3.70 4.24
CA ARG A 44 -7.33 -3.18 2.89
C ARG A 44 -8.09 -1.86 2.97
N GLU A 45 -9.10 -1.79 3.83
CA GLU A 45 -9.90 -0.60 3.97
C GLU A 45 -9.07 0.60 4.40
N ILE A 46 -8.21 0.43 5.39
CA ILE A 46 -7.43 1.56 5.87
C ILE A 46 -6.41 2.02 4.83
N LEU A 47 -5.89 1.11 4.01
CA LEU A 47 -5.00 1.49 2.92
C LEU A 47 -5.75 2.23 1.83
N VAL A 48 -6.97 1.80 1.51
CA VAL A 48 -7.79 2.50 0.53
C VAL A 48 -8.03 3.93 0.99
N LEU A 49 -8.40 4.12 2.24
CA LEU A 49 -8.66 5.45 2.75
C LEU A 49 -7.41 6.32 2.76
N SER A 50 -6.29 5.78 3.21
CA SER A 50 -5.09 6.58 3.40
C SER A 50 -4.29 6.80 2.12
N ARG A 51 -4.20 5.78 1.26
CA ARG A 51 -3.31 5.87 0.09
C ARG A 51 -4.06 6.13 -1.20
N PHE A 52 -5.19 5.51 -1.40
CA PHE A 52 -5.93 5.70 -2.65
C PHE A 52 -6.83 6.91 -2.62
N GLN A 53 -7.48 7.18 -1.49
CA GLN A 53 -8.32 8.35 -1.36
C GLN A 53 -7.58 9.55 -0.80
N GLY A 54 -6.36 9.34 -0.31
CA GLY A 54 -5.54 10.44 0.17
C GLY A 54 -6.06 11.13 1.41
N MET A 55 -6.82 10.42 2.23
CA MET A 55 -7.36 11.01 3.45
C MET A 55 -6.26 11.21 4.48
N LYS A 56 -6.36 12.29 5.22
CA LYS A 56 -5.46 12.54 6.32
C LYS A 56 -5.77 11.59 7.48
N HIS A 57 -4.76 11.28 8.28
CA HIS A 57 -4.95 10.36 9.38
C HIS A 57 -6.00 10.86 10.36
N GLU A 58 -6.09 12.17 10.55
CA GLU A 58 -7.11 12.76 11.41
C GLU A 58 -8.52 12.46 10.91
N ASP A 59 -8.72 12.55 9.60
CA ASP A 59 -10.01 12.29 9.00
C ASP A 59 -10.35 10.80 9.07
N ILE A 60 -9.37 9.94 8.86
CA ILE A 60 -9.58 8.50 8.98
C ILE A 60 -9.94 8.15 10.42
N ALA A 61 -9.28 8.77 11.38
CA ALA A 61 -9.57 8.55 12.78
C ALA A 61 -11.03 8.87 13.10
N GLU A 62 -11.54 9.94 12.53
CA GLU A 62 -12.94 10.31 12.70
C GLU A 62 -13.87 9.27 12.12
N VAL A 63 -13.57 8.84 10.90
CA VAL A 63 -14.41 7.84 10.21
C VAL A 63 -14.43 6.52 10.96
N LEU A 64 -13.29 6.09 11.45
CA LEU A 64 -13.17 4.81 12.13
C LEU A 64 -13.49 4.86 13.62
N GLY A 65 -13.61 6.07 14.17
CA GLY A 65 -13.91 6.22 15.58
C GLY A 65 -12.76 5.83 16.49
N CYS A 66 -11.54 6.14 16.10
CA CYS A 66 -10.36 5.83 16.89
C CYS A 66 -9.42 7.04 16.90
N GLU A 67 -8.31 6.92 17.61
CA GLU A 67 -7.35 8.01 17.72
C GLU A 67 -6.40 8.00 16.54
N VAL A 68 -5.81 9.18 16.26
CA VAL A 68 -4.86 9.34 15.16
C VAL A 68 -3.68 8.38 15.29
N GLY A 69 -3.17 8.23 16.52
CA GLY A 69 -2.08 7.30 16.76
C GLY A 69 -2.43 5.87 16.38
N THR A 70 -3.66 5.48 16.64
CA THR A 70 -4.15 4.16 16.25
C THR A 70 -4.19 4.02 14.74
N VAL A 71 -4.62 5.08 14.04
CA VAL A 71 -4.64 5.06 12.58
C VAL A 71 -3.24 4.86 12.02
N LYS A 72 -2.27 5.58 12.55
CA LYS A 72 -0.88 5.46 12.09
C LYS A 72 -0.36 4.04 12.24
N VAL A 73 -0.62 3.43 13.38
CA VAL A 73 -0.18 2.05 13.62
C VAL A 73 -0.87 1.10 12.66
N ARG A 74 -2.17 1.27 12.46
CA ARG A 74 -2.93 0.40 11.56
C ARG A 74 -2.46 0.52 10.12
N VAL A 75 -2.17 1.74 9.67
CA VAL A 75 -1.64 1.97 8.33
C VAL A 75 -0.29 1.28 8.18
N TYR A 76 0.58 1.45 9.16
CA TYR A 76 1.89 0.83 9.11
C TYR A 76 1.79 -0.69 9.02
N ARG A 77 0.96 -1.27 9.86
CA ARG A 77 0.79 -2.73 9.87
C ARG A 77 0.18 -3.24 8.56
N ALA A 78 -0.76 -2.47 8.02
CA ALA A 78 -1.38 -2.84 6.75
C ALA A 78 -0.35 -2.83 5.62
N ILE A 79 0.51 -1.83 5.60
CA ILE A 79 1.54 -1.74 4.58
C ILE A 79 2.54 -2.89 4.71
N ARG A 80 2.92 -3.22 5.94
CA ARG A 80 3.84 -4.34 6.16
C ARG A 80 3.22 -5.66 5.72
N ALA A 81 1.95 -5.86 6.01
CA ALA A 81 1.27 -7.06 5.59
C ALA A 81 1.18 -7.12 4.06
N LEU A 82 0.89 -6.00 3.43
CA LEU A 82 0.81 -5.92 1.98
C LEU A 82 2.16 -6.26 1.36
N GLU A 83 3.23 -5.73 1.91
CA GLU A 83 4.57 -5.99 1.42
C GLU A 83 4.90 -7.48 1.44
N GLN A 84 4.56 -8.13 2.53
CA GLN A 84 4.85 -9.55 2.65
C GLN A 84 4.08 -10.37 1.63
N ILE A 85 2.82 -10.05 1.43
CA ILE A 85 2.01 -10.73 0.42
C ILE A 85 2.58 -10.47 -0.97
N TYR A 86 2.93 -9.23 -1.25
CA TYR A 86 3.48 -8.84 -2.54
C TYR A 86 4.77 -9.61 -2.84
N PHE A 87 5.67 -9.66 -1.89
CA PHE A 87 6.94 -10.36 -2.10
C PHE A 87 6.73 -11.86 -2.27
N THR A 88 5.78 -12.43 -1.57
CA THR A 88 5.44 -13.84 -1.74
C THR A 88 4.94 -14.11 -3.15
N LEU A 89 4.04 -13.26 -3.64
CA LEU A 89 3.52 -13.41 -5.00
C LEU A 89 4.62 -13.22 -6.04
N GLU A 90 5.51 -12.30 -5.77
CA GLU A 90 6.62 -12.04 -6.68
C GLU A 90 7.54 -13.25 -6.78
N LYS A 91 7.82 -13.89 -5.65
CA LYS A 91 8.63 -15.10 -5.64
C LYS A 91 7.95 -16.22 -6.41
N GLU A 92 6.66 -16.39 -6.21
CA GLU A 92 5.91 -17.42 -6.92
C GLU A 92 5.96 -17.20 -8.42
N LYS A 93 5.86 -15.95 -8.83
CA LYS A 93 5.92 -15.60 -10.24
C LYS A 93 7.29 -15.89 -10.82
N ALA A 94 8.33 -15.65 -10.04
CA ALA A 94 9.71 -15.86 -10.49
C ALA A 94 10.09 -17.34 -10.55
N SER A 95 9.34 -18.18 -9.85
CA SER A 95 9.60 -19.63 -9.92
C SER A 95 9.02 -20.20 -11.19
#